data_16d4f64b22565096ec0dd775fdcfbfe6
#
_entry.id   16d4f64b22565096ec0dd775fdcfbfe6
#
_cell.length_a   1.000
_cell.length_b   1.000
_cell.length_c   1.000
_cell.angle_alpha   90.00
_cell.angle_beta   90.00
_cell.angle_gamma   90.00
#
_symmetry.space_group_name_H-M   'P 1'
#
loop_
_entity.id
_entity.type
_entity.pdbx_description
1 polymer ?
#
loop_
_entity_poly.entity_id
_entity_poly.type
_entity_poly.pdbx_seq_one_letter_code
_entity_poly.pdbx_strand_id
1 'polypeptide(L)'
;MTASISSMAASSVRISNLHKSYGKVQVLKGIDMQVEPGEVVCLIGPSGSGKSTLLRCVNLLEEPNDGTIMVGDTEVTDPDVDINRVRTHMGMVFQQFNLFGHLNILDNCTIAQIKVLGRSKAEAEAVALEQLAKVGLEGKEDRFPAQLSGGQQQRVAIARALSMNPDLMLFDEPTSALDPEMVGEVLSIMRNLADEGMTMIVVTHEMAFAREVADKVVFMADGVVVEEGPSDQVIGNPQHERTQAFLARVLDPTHAVVD
;
A
#
# COMPACT_ATOMS: atom_id res chain seq x y z
N MET A 1 33.90 -13.00 0.80
CA MET A 1 33.15 -12.85 -0.45
C MET A 1 31.88 -12.10 -0.09
N THR A 2 31.88 -10.81 -0.31
CA THR A 2 30.73 -9.93 -0.10
C THR A 2 29.67 -10.27 -1.13
N ALA A 3 28.57 -10.87 -0.69
CA ALA A 3 27.39 -11.03 -1.54
C ALA A 3 26.90 -9.60 -1.89
N SER A 4 27.01 -9.26 -3.16
CA SER A 4 26.41 -8.06 -3.75
C SER A 4 24.91 -8.10 -3.41
N ILE A 5 24.43 -7.08 -2.68
CA ILE A 5 23.01 -6.81 -2.54
C ILE A 5 22.55 -6.54 -3.98
N SER A 6 21.85 -7.51 -4.56
CA SER A 6 21.20 -7.33 -5.87
C SER A 6 20.23 -6.16 -5.69
N SER A 7 20.41 -5.12 -6.48
CA SER A 7 19.48 -3.98 -6.56
C SER A 7 18.07 -4.53 -6.68
N MET A 8 17.19 -4.13 -5.76
CA MET A 8 15.75 -4.45 -5.84
C MET A 8 15.28 -3.97 -7.21
N ALA A 9 14.84 -4.92 -8.05
CA ALA A 9 14.23 -4.56 -9.32
C ALA A 9 12.81 -4.09 -9.01
N ALA A 10 12.60 -2.79 -8.98
CA ALA A 10 11.28 -2.21 -8.77
C ALA A 10 10.30 -2.76 -9.82
N SER A 11 9.13 -3.25 -9.39
CA SER A 11 8.13 -3.84 -10.29
C SER A 11 7.15 -2.79 -10.77
N SER A 12 6.88 -2.75 -12.09
CA SER A 12 5.76 -1.98 -12.65
C SER A 12 4.43 -2.66 -12.38
N VAL A 13 3.33 -1.89 -12.37
CA VAL A 13 1.96 -2.43 -12.35
C VAL A 13 1.18 -1.86 -13.53
N ARG A 14 0.50 -2.72 -14.30
CA ARG A 14 -0.42 -2.31 -15.35
C ARG A 14 -1.76 -3.00 -15.17
N ILE A 15 -2.79 -2.20 -15.09
CA ILE A 15 -4.19 -2.63 -14.95
C ILE A 15 -4.93 -2.21 -16.21
N SER A 16 -5.64 -3.13 -16.84
CA SER A 16 -6.37 -2.87 -18.09
C SER A 16 -7.81 -3.35 -17.98
N ASN A 17 -8.75 -2.43 -18.19
CA ASN A 17 -10.19 -2.65 -18.21
C ASN A 17 -10.71 -3.50 -17.05
N LEU A 18 -10.26 -3.20 -15.82
CA LEU A 18 -10.55 -4.02 -14.65
C LEU A 18 -11.98 -3.82 -14.14
N HIS A 19 -12.70 -4.93 -13.98
CA HIS A 19 -14.07 -4.95 -13.46
C HIS A 19 -14.17 -5.80 -12.18
N LYS A 20 -14.91 -5.31 -11.19
CA LYS A 20 -15.24 -6.06 -9.98
C LYS A 20 -16.66 -5.78 -9.53
N SER A 21 -17.39 -6.86 -9.24
CA SER A 21 -18.76 -6.79 -8.70
C SER A 21 -18.89 -7.70 -7.48
N TYR A 22 -19.70 -7.27 -6.53
CA TYR A 22 -20.18 -8.10 -5.41
C TYR A 22 -21.69 -8.31 -5.59
N GLY A 23 -22.05 -9.50 -6.05
CA GLY A 23 -23.42 -9.79 -6.44
C GLY A 23 -23.89 -8.89 -7.60
N LYS A 24 -24.86 -8.01 -7.34
CA LYS A 24 -25.40 -7.08 -8.34
C LYS A 24 -24.72 -5.71 -8.32
N VAL A 25 -23.86 -5.44 -7.34
CA VAL A 25 -23.23 -4.14 -7.18
C VAL A 25 -21.87 -4.16 -7.88
N GLN A 26 -21.73 -3.38 -8.95
CA GLN A 26 -20.48 -3.20 -9.65
C GLN A 26 -19.66 -2.11 -8.94
N VAL A 27 -18.48 -2.49 -8.41
CA VAL A 27 -17.58 -1.64 -7.64
C VAL A 27 -16.47 -1.06 -8.50
N LEU A 28 -15.88 -1.86 -9.40
CA LEU A 28 -14.93 -1.39 -10.41
C LEU A 28 -15.55 -1.54 -11.80
N LYS A 29 -15.44 -0.49 -12.62
CA LYS A 29 -16.19 -0.36 -13.87
C LYS A 29 -15.28 -0.03 -15.05
N GLY A 30 -14.30 -0.92 -15.30
CA GLY A 30 -13.31 -0.71 -16.36
C GLY A 30 -12.21 0.27 -15.92
N ILE A 31 -11.39 -0.14 -14.95
CA ILE A 31 -10.27 0.65 -14.48
C ILE A 31 -9.06 0.35 -15.35
N ASP A 32 -8.46 1.42 -15.87
CA ASP A 32 -7.13 1.42 -16.46
C ASP A 32 -6.20 2.22 -15.55
N MET A 33 -5.02 1.68 -15.23
CA MET A 33 -4.01 2.36 -14.40
C MET A 33 -2.63 1.77 -14.68
N GLN A 34 -1.60 2.61 -14.63
CA GLN A 34 -0.21 2.20 -14.77
C GLN A 34 0.64 2.81 -13.64
N VAL A 35 1.57 2.01 -13.13
CA VAL A 35 2.56 2.40 -12.13
C VAL A 35 3.93 2.00 -12.67
N GLU A 36 4.84 2.96 -12.76
CA GLU A 36 6.21 2.71 -13.20
C GLU A 36 7.09 2.19 -12.05
N PRO A 37 8.18 1.50 -12.34
CA PRO A 37 9.14 1.09 -11.32
C PRO A 37 9.67 2.30 -10.52
N GLY A 38 9.59 2.22 -9.18
CA GLY A 38 9.99 3.30 -8.28
C GLY A 38 8.97 4.44 -8.15
N GLU A 39 7.83 4.39 -8.87
CA GLU A 39 6.77 5.40 -8.79
C GLU A 39 5.90 5.21 -7.55
N VAL A 40 5.53 6.31 -6.92
CA VAL A 40 4.54 6.36 -5.84
C VAL A 40 3.21 6.86 -6.41
N VAL A 41 2.20 5.99 -6.43
CA VAL A 41 0.84 6.33 -6.87
C VAL A 41 -0.10 6.38 -5.68
N CYS A 42 -0.72 7.53 -5.43
CA CYS A 42 -1.75 7.70 -4.42
C CYS A 42 -3.16 7.60 -5.02
N LEU A 43 -3.97 6.69 -4.47
CA LEU A 43 -5.40 6.56 -4.79
C LEU A 43 -6.21 7.38 -3.80
N ILE A 44 -6.93 8.39 -4.28
CA ILE A 44 -7.77 9.27 -3.47
C ILE A 44 -9.23 9.23 -3.95
N GLY A 45 -10.16 9.71 -3.15
CA GLY A 45 -11.58 9.79 -3.52
C GLY A 45 -12.51 9.40 -2.36
N PRO A 46 -13.83 9.56 -2.52
CA PRO A 46 -14.80 9.30 -1.48
C PRO A 46 -14.81 7.82 -1.03
N SER A 47 -15.31 7.58 0.19
CA SER A 47 -15.52 6.21 0.67
C SER A 47 -16.47 5.46 -0.25
N GLY A 48 -16.20 4.18 -0.49
CA GLY A 48 -16.99 3.35 -1.40
C GLY A 48 -16.70 3.55 -2.90
N SER A 49 -15.71 4.39 -3.29
CA SER A 49 -15.35 4.57 -4.72
C SER A 49 -14.59 3.40 -5.34
N GLY A 50 -14.19 2.38 -4.55
CA GLY A 50 -13.52 1.18 -5.05
C GLY A 50 -12.00 1.13 -4.83
N LYS A 51 -11.38 2.13 -4.20
CA LYS A 51 -9.91 2.23 -4.00
C LYS A 51 -9.29 0.98 -3.35
N SER A 52 -9.80 0.60 -2.18
CA SER A 52 -9.32 -0.60 -1.46
C SER A 52 -9.59 -1.88 -2.24
N THR A 53 -10.71 -1.94 -2.98
CA THR A 53 -11.02 -3.07 -3.87
C THR A 53 -10.01 -3.15 -5.01
N LEU A 54 -9.69 -2.02 -5.65
CA LEU A 54 -8.67 -1.95 -6.70
C LEU A 54 -7.32 -2.42 -6.16
N LEU A 55 -6.90 -1.88 -5.02
CA LEU A 55 -5.63 -2.24 -4.38
C LEU A 55 -5.56 -3.74 -4.08
N ARG A 56 -6.66 -4.33 -3.56
CA ARG A 56 -6.73 -5.77 -3.24
C ARG A 56 -6.83 -6.65 -4.48
N CYS A 57 -7.26 -6.12 -5.62
CA CYS A 57 -7.18 -6.85 -6.88
C CYS A 57 -5.73 -6.98 -7.37
N VAL A 58 -4.84 -6.01 -7.11
CA VAL A 58 -3.44 -6.07 -7.54
C VAL A 58 -2.72 -7.32 -7.02
N ASN A 59 -3.01 -7.74 -5.78
CA ASN A 59 -2.42 -8.95 -5.20
C ASN A 59 -3.41 -10.14 -5.15
N LEU A 60 -4.54 -10.05 -5.87
CA LEU A 60 -5.62 -11.05 -5.91
C LEU A 60 -6.14 -11.47 -4.53
N LEU A 61 -6.11 -10.60 -3.50
CA LEU A 61 -6.94 -10.80 -2.31
C LEU A 61 -8.43 -10.64 -2.66
N GLU A 62 -8.73 -9.88 -3.71
CA GLU A 62 -10.01 -9.78 -4.37
C GLU A 62 -9.84 -10.17 -5.84
N GLU A 63 -10.48 -11.24 -6.28
CA GLU A 63 -10.44 -11.66 -7.68
C GLU A 63 -11.33 -10.73 -8.53
N PRO A 64 -10.79 -10.08 -9.58
CA PRO A 64 -11.61 -9.31 -10.50
C PRO A 64 -12.56 -10.21 -11.29
N ASN A 65 -13.63 -9.63 -11.85
CA ASN A 65 -14.56 -10.38 -12.71
C ASN A 65 -14.12 -10.35 -14.17
N ASP A 66 -13.39 -9.32 -14.57
CA ASP A 66 -12.88 -9.13 -15.93
C ASP A 66 -11.74 -8.12 -15.93
N GLY A 67 -10.95 -8.09 -17.01
CA GLY A 67 -9.76 -7.26 -17.15
C GLY A 67 -8.48 -7.98 -16.74
N THR A 68 -7.35 -7.32 -16.93
CA THR A 68 -6.02 -7.90 -16.69
C THR A 68 -5.18 -7.04 -15.75
N ILE A 69 -4.34 -7.69 -14.97
CA ILE A 69 -3.35 -7.05 -14.08
C ILE A 69 -1.99 -7.68 -14.35
N MET A 70 -1.04 -6.85 -14.77
CA MET A 70 0.37 -7.22 -14.90
C MET A 70 1.15 -6.64 -13.70
N VAL A 71 2.05 -7.44 -13.11
CA VAL A 71 3.04 -6.98 -12.13
C VAL A 71 4.41 -7.41 -12.64
N GLY A 72 5.23 -6.43 -13.01
CA GLY A 72 6.40 -6.69 -13.84
C GLY A 72 5.99 -7.38 -15.14
N ASP A 73 6.61 -8.51 -15.42
CA ASP A 73 6.33 -9.33 -16.61
C ASP A 73 5.27 -10.43 -16.35
N THR A 74 4.67 -10.47 -15.17
CA THR A 74 3.73 -11.52 -14.78
C THR A 74 2.29 -11.03 -14.82
N GLU A 75 1.43 -11.70 -15.59
CA GLU A 75 -0.01 -11.49 -15.53
C GLU A 75 -0.58 -12.21 -14.30
N VAL A 76 -0.95 -11.44 -13.27
CA VAL A 76 -1.46 -12.01 -12.02
C VAL A 76 -2.89 -12.52 -12.14
N THR A 77 -3.62 -12.05 -13.15
CA THR A 77 -5.00 -12.49 -13.47
C THR A 77 -5.05 -13.75 -14.32
N ASP A 78 -3.91 -14.25 -14.80
CA ASP A 78 -3.84 -15.54 -15.49
C ASP A 78 -4.21 -16.67 -14.51
N PRO A 79 -5.21 -17.52 -14.80
CA PRO A 79 -5.65 -18.60 -13.91
C PRO A 79 -4.55 -19.65 -13.65
N ASP A 80 -3.54 -19.74 -14.50
CA ASP A 80 -2.41 -20.68 -14.36
C ASP A 80 -1.24 -20.11 -13.55
N VAL A 81 -1.31 -18.83 -13.13
CA VAL A 81 -0.24 -18.18 -12.35
C VAL A 81 -0.14 -18.74 -10.94
N ASP A 82 1.08 -18.98 -10.47
CA ASP A 82 1.33 -19.21 -9.04
C ASP A 82 1.27 -17.88 -8.27
N ILE A 83 0.07 -17.49 -7.90
CA ILE A 83 -0.17 -16.24 -7.16
C ILE A 83 0.58 -16.18 -5.83
N ASN A 84 0.84 -17.30 -5.17
CA ASN A 84 1.58 -17.30 -3.93
C ASN A 84 3.04 -16.90 -4.16
N ARG A 85 3.62 -17.30 -5.28
CA ARG A 85 4.96 -16.86 -5.69
C ARG A 85 4.96 -15.36 -6.01
N VAL A 86 3.96 -14.86 -6.71
CA VAL A 86 3.86 -13.41 -7.02
C VAL A 86 3.73 -12.59 -5.73
N ARG A 87 2.91 -13.04 -4.79
CA ARG A 87 2.72 -12.38 -3.48
C ARG A 87 3.99 -12.31 -2.64
N THR A 88 5.00 -13.15 -2.87
CA THR A 88 6.29 -13.02 -2.16
C THR A 88 7.04 -11.73 -2.51
N HIS A 89 6.74 -11.15 -3.68
CA HIS A 89 7.32 -9.91 -4.17
C HIS A 89 6.47 -8.67 -3.88
N MET A 90 5.33 -8.85 -3.19
CA MET A 90 4.43 -7.76 -2.83
C MET A 90 4.27 -7.65 -1.32
N GLY A 91 4.53 -6.48 -0.76
CA GLY A 91 4.18 -6.16 0.61
C GLY A 91 2.78 -5.56 0.66
N MET A 92 1.96 -5.97 1.64
CA MET A 92 0.66 -5.36 1.88
C MET A 92 0.53 -4.91 3.33
N VAL A 93 0.16 -3.65 3.50
CA VAL A 93 -0.12 -3.01 4.79
C VAL A 93 -1.58 -2.59 4.81
N PHE A 94 -2.32 -3.05 5.81
CA PHE A 94 -3.76 -2.84 5.93
C PHE A 94 -4.09 -1.70 6.89
N GLN A 95 -5.31 -1.18 6.82
CA GLN A 95 -5.88 -0.24 7.77
C GLN A 95 -5.88 -0.81 9.20
N GLN A 96 -6.28 -2.08 9.37
CA GLN A 96 -6.06 -2.82 10.60
C GLN A 96 -4.70 -3.52 10.51
N PHE A 97 -3.93 -3.47 11.56
CA PHE A 97 -2.52 -3.91 11.56
C PHE A 97 -2.33 -5.38 11.20
N ASN A 98 -3.33 -6.23 11.45
CA ASN A 98 -3.38 -7.66 11.13
C ASN A 98 -2.16 -8.42 11.65
N LEU A 99 -1.63 -8.03 12.81
CA LEU A 99 -0.55 -8.75 13.47
C LEU A 99 -1.05 -10.03 14.12
N PHE A 100 -0.19 -11.04 14.14
CA PHE A 100 -0.46 -12.27 14.87
C PHE A 100 -0.33 -12.01 16.37
N GLY A 101 -1.45 -11.87 17.08
CA GLY A 101 -1.48 -11.48 18.49
C GLY A 101 -0.83 -12.46 19.46
N HIS A 102 -0.67 -13.72 19.05
CA HIS A 102 0.00 -14.79 19.81
C HIS A 102 1.51 -14.88 19.54
N LEU A 103 2.05 -14.10 18.61
CA LEU A 103 3.46 -13.99 18.30
C LEU A 103 4.02 -12.65 18.79
N ASN A 104 5.26 -12.64 19.25
CA ASN A 104 5.98 -11.41 19.52
C ASN A 104 6.28 -10.64 18.21
N ILE A 105 6.90 -9.44 18.30
CA ILE A 105 7.18 -8.61 17.15
C ILE A 105 8.18 -9.26 16.21
N LEU A 106 9.25 -9.83 16.73
CA LEU A 106 10.26 -10.51 15.93
C LEU A 106 9.66 -11.69 15.17
N ASP A 107 8.87 -12.51 15.86
CA ASP A 107 8.20 -13.66 15.25
C ASP A 107 7.18 -13.25 14.17
N ASN A 108 6.48 -12.11 14.36
CA ASN A 108 5.62 -11.54 13.33
C ASN A 108 6.40 -11.21 12.03
N CYS A 109 7.63 -10.73 12.15
CA CYS A 109 8.48 -10.38 11.02
C CYS A 109 9.23 -11.57 10.41
N THR A 110 9.47 -12.66 11.18
CA THR A 110 10.27 -13.81 10.72
C THR A 110 9.45 -14.96 10.15
N ILE A 111 8.21 -15.15 10.62
CA ILE A 111 7.42 -16.34 10.29
C ILE A 111 7.22 -16.55 8.79
N ALA A 112 6.92 -15.50 8.04
CA ALA A 112 6.72 -15.57 6.59
C ALA A 112 8.04 -15.85 5.87
N GLN A 113 9.14 -15.24 6.28
CA GLN A 113 10.47 -15.47 5.74
C GLN A 113 10.89 -16.95 5.86
N ILE A 114 10.62 -17.57 7.02
CA ILE A 114 10.97 -18.98 7.28
C ILE A 114 10.03 -19.91 6.52
N LYS A 115 8.70 -19.67 6.58
CA LYS A 115 7.70 -20.60 6.05
C LYS A 115 7.55 -20.52 4.53
N VAL A 116 7.73 -19.33 3.95
CA VAL A 116 7.47 -19.07 2.53
C VAL A 116 8.77 -18.95 1.74
N LEU A 117 9.75 -18.18 2.24
CA LEU A 117 11.03 -18.01 1.54
C LEU A 117 12.06 -19.10 1.90
N GLY A 118 11.79 -19.95 2.91
CA GLY A 118 12.71 -21.00 3.33
C GLY A 118 13.99 -20.50 3.99
N ARG A 119 14.03 -19.22 4.43
CA ARG A 119 15.20 -18.67 5.13
C ARG A 119 15.44 -19.44 6.43
N SER A 120 16.70 -19.60 6.82
CA SER A 120 17.05 -20.08 8.15
C SER A 120 16.56 -19.09 9.21
N LYS A 121 16.37 -19.57 10.45
CA LYS A 121 15.94 -18.72 11.55
C LYS A 121 16.88 -17.54 11.75
N ALA A 122 18.19 -17.77 11.71
CA ALA A 122 19.21 -16.74 11.90
C ALA A 122 19.16 -15.65 10.81
N GLU A 123 18.99 -16.03 9.53
CA GLU A 123 18.85 -15.09 8.43
C GLU A 123 17.55 -14.28 8.56
N ALA A 124 16.43 -14.94 8.89
CA ALA A 124 15.15 -14.28 9.07
C ALA A 124 15.16 -13.27 10.23
N GLU A 125 15.80 -13.63 11.37
CA GLU A 125 15.96 -12.74 12.52
C GLU A 125 16.84 -11.53 12.16
N ALA A 126 17.95 -11.73 11.46
CA ALA A 126 18.82 -10.63 11.04
C ALA A 126 18.08 -9.60 10.17
N VAL A 127 17.31 -10.08 9.16
CA VAL A 127 16.50 -9.21 8.31
C VAL A 127 15.40 -8.53 9.12
N ALA A 128 14.69 -9.27 9.98
CA ALA A 128 13.62 -8.70 10.80
C ALA A 128 14.13 -7.58 11.73
N LEU A 129 15.28 -7.78 12.38
CA LEU A 129 15.89 -6.76 13.23
C LEU A 129 16.27 -5.51 12.44
N GLU A 130 16.82 -5.66 11.24
CA GLU A 130 17.11 -4.53 10.35
C GLU A 130 15.84 -3.75 10.01
N GLN A 131 14.75 -4.44 9.63
CA GLN A 131 13.50 -3.76 9.27
C GLN A 131 12.81 -3.13 10.49
N LEU A 132 12.91 -3.75 11.68
CA LEU A 132 12.42 -3.15 12.92
C LEU A 132 13.20 -1.90 13.30
N ALA A 133 14.50 -1.88 13.08
CA ALA A 133 15.33 -0.69 13.26
C ALA A 133 14.92 0.43 12.30
N LYS A 134 14.72 0.14 11.01
CA LYS A 134 14.24 1.12 10.01
C LYS A 134 12.94 1.81 10.42
N VAL A 135 12.06 1.11 11.12
CA VAL A 135 10.77 1.68 11.58
C VAL A 135 10.83 2.19 13.04
N GLY A 136 12.04 2.30 13.65
CA GLY A 136 12.23 2.86 14.99
C GLY A 136 11.66 1.99 16.12
N LEU A 137 11.77 0.66 16.00
CA LEU A 137 11.28 -0.29 16.99
C LEU A 137 12.38 -1.17 17.60
N GLU A 138 13.64 -0.71 17.57
CA GLU A 138 14.75 -1.37 18.26
C GLU A 138 14.46 -1.52 19.75
N GLY A 139 14.82 -2.67 20.31
CA GLY A 139 14.62 -3.00 21.74
C GLY A 139 13.18 -3.38 22.10
N LYS A 140 12.32 -3.63 21.10
CA LYS A 140 10.92 -4.05 21.31
C LYS A 140 10.60 -5.43 20.72
N GLU A 141 11.61 -6.17 20.31
CA GLU A 141 11.51 -7.43 19.56
C GLU A 141 10.68 -8.49 20.29
N ASP A 142 10.84 -8.56 21.62
CA ASP A 142 10.16 -9.52 22.48
C ASP A 142 8.75 -9.10 22.92
N ARG A 143 8.31 -7.88 22.54
CA ARG A 143 6.96 -7.40 22.87
C ARG A 143 5.91 -8.09 22.00
N PHE A 144 4.70 -8.22 22.57
CA PHE A 144 3.53 -8.68 21.84
C PHE A 144 2.69 -7.51 21.32
N PRO A 145 1.90 -7.70 20.25
CA PRO A 145 1.05 -6.63 19.70
C PRO A 145 0.21 -5.89 20.74
N ALA A 146 -0.39 -6.61 21.68
CA ALA A 146 -1.21 -6.01 22.75
C ALA A 146 -0.45 -5.06 23.70
N GLN A 147 0.87 -5.06 23.67
CA GLN A 147 1.73 -4.20 24.48
C GLN A 147 2.18 -2.91 23.75
N LEU A 148 1.70 -2.72 22.52
CA LEU A 148 2.10 -1.64 21.64
C LEU A 148 0.96 -0.65 21.39
N SER A 149 1.31 0.63 21.18
CA SER A 149 0.35 1.61 20.65
C SER A 149 -0.06 1.28 19.21
N GLY A 150 -1.16 1.85 18.72
CA GLY A 150 -1.61 1.65 17.34
C GLY A 150 -0.54 2.01 16.30
N GLY A 151 0.14 3.15 16.47
CA GLY A 151 1.22 3.57 15.60
C GLY A 151 2.43 2.60 15.63
N GLN A 152 2.75 2.04 16.80
CA GLN A 152 3.79 1.01 16.90
C GLN A 152 3.37 -0.29 16.21
N GLN A 153 2.11 -0.72 16.36
CA GLN A 153 1.59 -1.89 15.66
C GLN A 153 1.62 -1.71 14.14
N GLN A 154 1.28 -0.53 13.65
CA GLN A 154 1.35 -0.22 12.21
C GLN A 154 2.79 -0.26 11.71
N ARG A 155 3.74 0.28 12.48
CA ARG A 155 5.16 0.21 12.13
C ARG A 155 5.67 -1.23 12.10
N VAL A 156 5.21 -2.10 13.00
CA VAL A 156 5.49 -3.55 12.92
C VAL A 156 4.90 -4.16 11.65
N ALA A 157 3.67 -3.79 11.27
CA ALA A 157 3.05 -4.30 10.04
C ALA A 157 3.85 -3.90 8.79
N ILE A 158 4.40 -2.68 8.76
CA ILE A 158 5.30 -2.23 7.70
C ILE A 158 6.61 -3.05 7.73
N ALA A 159 7.27 -3.18 8.89
CA ALA A 159 8.50 -3.96 9.02
C ALA A 159 8.30 -5.42 8.60
N ARG A 160 7.17 -6.03 8.96
CA ARG A 160 6.80 -7.38 8.55
C ARG A 160 6.69 -7.51 7.02
N ALA A 161 6.05 -6.54 6.37
CA ALA A 161 5.95 -6.53 4.92
C ALA A 161 7.33 -6.36 4.26
N LEU A 162 8.14 -5.42 4.74
CA LEU A 162 9.50 -5.18 4.25
C LEU A 162 10.45 -6.36 4.47
N SER A 163 10.24 -7.17 5.52
CA SER A 163 11.04 -8.36 5.81
C SER A 163 10.97 -9.43 4.72
N MET A 164 9.94 -9.40 3.87
CA MET A 164 9.85 -10.28 2.70
C MET A 164 10.71 -9.79 1.52
N ASN A 165 11.31 -8.59 1.62
CA ASN A 165 12.05 -7.92 0.56
C ASN A 165 11.20 -7.73 -0.71
N PRO A 166 10.05 -7.03 -0.62
CA PRO A 166 9.14 -6.87 -1.73
C PRO A 166 9.64 -5.87 -2.77
N ASP A 167 9.22 -6.07 -4.03
CA ASP A 167 9.48 -5.16 -5.15
C ASP A 167 8.37 -4.09 -5.28
N LEU A 168 7.22 -4.32 -4.65
CA LEU A 168 6.03 -3.47 -4.65
C LEU A 168 5.40 -3.44 -3.26
N MET A 169 5.07 -2.23 -2.76
CA MET A 169 4.34 -2.04 -1.51
C MET A 169 2.93 -1.50 -1.78
N LEU A 170 1.95 -2.16 -1.18
CA LEU A 170 0.53 -1.80 -1.23
C LEU A 170 0.07 -1.32 0.14
N PHE A 171 -0.45 -0.10 0.24
CA PHE A 171 -0.92 0.49 1.50
C PHE A 171 -2.43 0.79 1.42
N ASP A 172 -3.22 0.10 2.22
CA ASP A 172 -4.68 0.28 2.31
C ASP A 172 -5.04 1.12 3.53
N GLU A 173 -5.11 2.44 3.37
CA GLU A 173 -5.41 3.42 4.42
C GLU A 173 -4.57 3.23 5.71
N PRO A 174 -3.23 3.27 5.63
CA PRO A 174 -2.34 2.85 6.72
C PRO A 174 -2.43 3.72 7.98
N THR A 175 -3.07 4.88 7.92
CA THR A 175 -3.19 5.84 9.04
C THR A 175 -4.60 5.94 9.61
N SER A 176 -5.62 5.40 8.94
CA SER A 176 -7.04 5.62 9.30
C SER A 176 -7.45 5.06 10.67
N ALA A 177 -6.70 4.08 11.20
CA ALA A 177 -6.96 3.48 12.51
C ALA A 177 -6.07 4.06 13.63
N LEU A 178 -5.33 5.15 13.35
CA LEU A 178 -4.37 5.75 14.26
C LEU A 178 -4.89 7.04 14.90
N ASP A 179 -4.44 7.28 16.13
CA ASP A 179 -4.59 8.60 16.73
C ASP A 179 -3.76 9.65 15.94
N PRO A 180 -4.24 10.89 15.80
CA PRO A 180 -3.57 11.93 15.00
C PRO A 180 -2.11 12.16 15.34
N GLU A 181 -1.74 12.01 16.62
CA GLU A 181 -0.35 12.17 17.10
C GLU A 181 0.60 11.10 16.52
N MET A 182 0.06 9.93 16.12
CA MET A 182 0.85 8.79 15.62
C MET A 182 0.94 8.74 14.09
N VAL A 183 0.11 9.49 13.39
CA VAL A 183 0.05 9.52 11.91
C VAL A 183 1.39 9.94 11.32
N GLY A 184 2.00 10.99 11.89
CA GLY A 184 3.25 11.56 11.38
C GLY A 184 4.42 10.57 11.33
N GLU A 185 4.52 9.67 12.33
CA GLU A 185 5.59 8.66 12.37
C GLU A 185 5.45 7.63 11.24
N VAL A 186 4.22 7.19 10.95
CA VAL A 186 3.94 6.23 9.85
C VAL A 186 4.20 6.88 8.50
N LEU A 187 3.71 8.11 8.29
CA LEU A 187 3.94 8.85 7.05
C LEU A 187 5.43 9.14 6.81
N SER A 188 6.21 9.39 7.86
CA SER A 188 7.66 9.56 7.74
C SER A 188 8.37 8.31 7.24
N ILE A 189 7.96 7.12 7.70
CA ILE A 189 8.49 5.86 7.20
C ILE A 189 8.14 5.69 5.71
N MET A 190 6.91 6.00 5.33
CA MET A 190 6.49 5.90 3.92
C MET A 190 7.24 6.87 3.00
N ARG A 191 7.57 8.10 3.49
CA ARG A 191 8.46 9.02 2.75
C ARG A 191 9.84 8.42 2.54
N ASN A 192 10.44 7.87 3.59
CA ASN A 192 11.77 7.25 3.48
C ASN A 192 11.77 6.11 2.46
N LEU A 193 10.69 5.30 2.40
CA LEU A 193 10.56 4.24 1.40
C LEU A 193 10.45 4.81 -0.03
N ALA A 194 9.73 5.92 -0.21
CA ALA A 194 9.67 6.63 -1.50
C ALA A 194 11.06 7.15 -1.91
N ASP A 195 11.78 7.79 -0.99
CA ASP A 195 13.13 8.30 -1.22
C ASP A 195 14.14 7.19 -1.54
N GLU A 196 13.91 5.97 -1.01
CA GLU A 196 14.69 4.76 -1.33
C GLU A 196 14.32 4.17 -2.71
N GLY A 197 13.33 4.71 -3.43
CA GLY A 197 12.88 4.25 -4.76
C GLY A 197 11.94 3.06 -4.72
N MET A 198 11.22 2.83 -3.61
CA MET A 198 10.22 1.78 -3.51
C MET A 198 9.00 2.08 -4.38
N THR A 199 8.60 1.13 -5.23
CA THR A 199 7.32 1.23 -5.95
C THR A 199 6.17 1.08 -4.97
N MET A 200 5.24 2.04 -4.94
CA MET A 200 4.14 2.03 -3.97
C MET A 200 2.80 2.39 -4.61
N ILE A 201 1.74 1.69 -4.20
CA ILE A 201 0.35 2.10 -4.42
C ILE A 201 -0.27 2.35 -3.04
N VAL A 202 -0.74 3.55 -2.80
CA VAL A 202 -1.19 4.02 -1.49
C VAL A 202 -2.63 4.52 -1.56
N VAL A 203 -3.57 3.84 -0.92
CA VAL A 203 -4.89 4.39 -0.64
C VAL A 203 -4.78 5.28 0.60
N THR A 204 -5.10 6.56 0.48
CA THR A 204 -4.92 7.50 1.59
C THR A 204 -5.97 8.61 1.61
N HIS A 205 -6.22 9.15 2.80
CA HIS A 205 -6.96 10.39 3.05
C HIS A 205 -6.03 11.55 3.47
N GLU A 206 -4.72 11.29 3.54
CA GLU A 206 -3.70 12.28 3.92
C GLU A 206 -3.27 13.09 2.69
N MET A 207 -4.02 14.15 2.36
CA MET A 207 -3.80 14.93 1.13
C MET A 207 -2.44 15.64 1.12
N ALA A 208 -1.95 16.08 2.29
CA ALA A 208 -0.62 16.68 2.40
C ALA A 208 0.48 15.69 2.04
N PHE A 209 0.38 14.45 2.53
CA PHE A 209 1.30 13.37 2.18
C PHE A 209 1.22 13.03 0.69
N ALA A 210 0.01 12.84 0.15
CA ALA A 210 -0.18 12.53 -1.26
C ALA A 210 0.41 13.63 -2.18
N ARG A 211 0.27 14.90 -1.78
CA ARG A 211 0.84 16.01 -2.54
C ARG A 211 2.38 16.05 -2.49
N GLU A 212 2.96 15.74 -1.32
CA GLU A 212 4.41 15.83 -1.08
C GLU A 212 5.17 14.63 -1.68
N VAL A 213 4.60 13.43 -1.62
CA VAL A 213 5.33 12.18 -1.85
C VAL A 213 4.91 11.47 -3.14
N ALA A 214 3.66 11.65 -3.60
CA ALA A 214 3.20 10.93 -4.78
C ALA A 214 3.73 11.58 -6.07
N ASP A 215 4.28 10.75 -6.95
CA ASP A 215 4.58 11.13 -8.34
C ASP A 215 3.29 11.31 -9.13
N LYS A 216 2.31 10.44 -8.87
CA LYS A 216 1.01 10.45 -9.51
C LYS A 216 -0.12 10.26 -8.50
N VAL A 217 -1.20 11.00 -8.70
CA VAL A 217 -2.44 10.87 -7.95
C VAL A 217 -3.55 10.42 -8.89
N VAL A 218 -4.31 9.43 -8.47
CA VAL A 218 -5.48 8.89 -9.17
C VAL A 218 -6.71 9.15 -8.31
N PHE A 219 -7.59 10.03 -8.78
CA PHE A 219 -8.87 10.31 -8.14
C PHE A 219 -9.95 9.36 -8.67
N MET A 220 -10.54 8.57 -7.77
CA MET A 220 -11.58 7.60 -8.09
C MET A 220 -12.93 8.03 -7.50
N ALA A 221 -13.99 7.90 -8.29
CA ALA A 221 -15.37 8.07 -7.84
C ALA A 221 -16.29 7.11 -8.60
N ASP A 222 -17.32 6.58 -7.93
CA ASP A 222 -18.33 5.67 -8.50
C ASP A 222 -17.78 4.46 -9.26
N GLY A 223 -16.60 4.00 -8.88
CA GLY A 223 -15.95 2.82 -9.46
C GLY A 223 -15.19 3.07 -10.77
N VAL A 224 -14.89 4.32 -11.10
CA VAL A 224 -14.06 4.71 -12.25
C VAL A 224 -12.94 5.66 -11.84
N VAL A 225 -11.88 5.72 -12.64
CA VAL A 225 -10.89 6.80 -12.59
C VAL A 225 -11.52 8.02 -13.21
N VAL A 226 -11.57 9.12 -12.46
CA VAL A 226 -12.18 10.39 -12.91
C VAL A 226 -11.10 11.37 -13.37
N GLU A 227 -9.98 11.41 -12.65
CA GLU A 227 -8.84 12.25 -12.96
C GLU A 227 -7.56 11.59 -12.47
N GLU A 228 -6.51 11.64 -13.26
CA GLU A 228 -5.18 11.21 -12.87
C GLU A 228 -4.10 12.15 -13.42
N GLY A 229 -2.99 12.24 -12.74
CA GLY A 229 -1.85 13.06 -13.15
C GLY A 229 -0.86 13.32 -12.02
N PRO A 230 0.13 14.20 -12.25
CA PRO A 230 1.06 14.63 -11.22
C PRO A 230 0.34 15.16 -9.97
N SER A 231 0.90 14.88 -8.79
CA SER A 231 0.27 15.24 -7.51
C SER A 231 -0.08 16.73 -7.39
N ASP A 232 0.80 17.61 -7.84
CA ASP A 232 0.57 19.07 -7.83
C ASP A 232 -0.59 19.49 -8.75
N GLN A 233 -0.82 18.78 -9.86
CA GLN A 233 -1.95 19.05 -10.73
C GLN A 233 -3.25 18.57 -10.09
N VAL A 234 -3.35 17.28 -9.72
CA VAL A 234 -4.62 16.70 -9.27
C VAL A 234 -5.05 17.27 -7.93
N ILE A 235 -4.11 17.51 -6.99
CA ILE A 235 -4.42 18.06 -5.67
C ILE A 235 -4.41 19.59 -5.67
N GLY A 236 -3.45 20.22 -6.36
CA GLY A 236 -3.27 21.68 -6.32
C GLY A 236 -4.11 22.46 -7.33
N ASN A 237 -4.40 21.86 -8.49
CA ASN A 237 -5.16 22.49 -9.58
C ASN A 237 -5.99 21.45 -10.35
N PRO A 238 -6.96 20.79 -9.67
CA PRO A 238 -7.80 19.77 -10.28
C PRO A 238 -8.60 20.31 -11.45
N GLN A 239 -8.68 19.54 -12.54
CA GLN A 239 -9.36 19.97 -13.78
C GLN A 239 -10.81 19.48 -13.82
N HIS A 240 -11.11 18.34 -13.17
CA HIS A 240 -12.43 17.78 -13.17
C HIS A 240 -13.28 18.31 -12.00
N GLU A 241 -14.53 18.73 -12.27
CA GLU A 241 -15.44 19.31 -11.27
C GLU A 241 -15.64 18.42 -10.02
N ARG A 242 -15.70 17.10 -10.21
CA ARG A 242 -15.86 16.14 -9.08
C ARG A 242 -14.61 16.09 -8.20
N THR A 243 -13.42 16.19 -8.80
CA THR A 243 -12.16 16.27 -8.06
C THR A 243 -12.10 17.56 -7.25
N GLN A 244 -12.47 18.68 -7.87
CA GLN A 244 -12.55 19.98 -7.20
C GLN A 244 -13.50 19.93 -5.99
N ALA A 245 -14.72 19.42 -6.20
CA ALA A 245 -15.72 19.31 -5.13
C ALA A 245 -15.28 18.38 -3.99
N PHE A 246 -14.58 17.28 -4.30
CA PHE A 246 -14.03 16.38 -3.30
C PHE A 246 -12.93 17.06 -2.48
N LEU A 247 -11.94 17.65 -3.17
CA LEU A 247 -10.80 18.28 -2.52
C LEU A 247 -11.19 19.51 -1.70
N ALA A 248 -12.14 20.32 -2.19
CA ALA A 248 -12.66 21.43 -1.41
C ALA A 248 -13.24 20.99 -0.05
N ARG A 249 -13.97 19.87 -0.01
CA ARG A 249 -14.54 19.33 1.24
C ARG A 249 -13.47 18.76 2.16
N VAL A 250 -12.40 18.17 1.61
CA VAL A 250 -11.36 17.51 2.41
C VAL A 250 -10.34 18.50 2.93
N LEU A 251 -9.97 19.51 2.11
CA LEU A 251 -8.97 20.52 2.45
C LEU A 251 -9.55 21.66 3.30
N ASP A 252 -10.84 21.99 3.12
CA ASP A 252 -11.52 23.02 3.89
C ASP A 252 -12.92 22.54 4.35
N PRO A 253 -12.97 21.64 5.38
CA PRO A 253 -14.23 21.09 5.87
C PRO A 253 -15.15 22.13 6.53
N THR A 254 -14.64 23.33 6.85
CA THR A 254 -15.41 24.39 7.53
C THR A 254 -16.19 25.28 6.56
N HIS A 255 -15.80 25.33 5.27
CA HIS A 255 -16.46 26.09 4.22
C HIS A 255 -17.20 25.20 3.20
N ALA A 256 -17.39 23.91 3.49
CA ALA A 256 -18.23 23.04 2.68
C ALA A 256 -19.68 23.58 2.75
N VAL A 257 -20.07 24.30 1.69
CA VAL A 257 -21.41 24.88 1.54
C VAL A 257 -22.44 23.77 1.67
N VAL A 258 -23.34 23.96 2.64
CA VAL A 258 -24.58 23.21 2.76
C VAL A 258 -25.49 23.75 1.67
N ASP A 259 -25.64 23.04 0.57
CA ASP A 259 -26.76 23.16 -0.38
C ASP A 259 -27.61 21.89 -0.28
#